data_5cd484a9fcc39fab96f949d343539b7a
#
_entry.id   5cd484a9fcc39fab96f949d343539b7a
#
_cell.length_a   1.000
_cell.length_b   1.000
_cell.length_c   1.000
_cell.angle_alpha   90.00
_cell.angle_beta   90.00
_cell.angle_gamma   90.00
#
_symmetry.space_group_name_H-M   'P 1'
#
loop_
_entity.id
_entity.type
_entity.pdbx_description
1 polymer ?
#
loop_
_entity_poly.entity_id
_entity_poly.type
_entity_poly.pdbx_seq_one_letter_code
_entity_poly.pdbx_strand_id
1 'polypeptide(L)'
;MVRQYRHGVEKVLLELPAGCIEAGEDPKDGAARELLEETGYKAGSLEFLFKIAPNASNCTSYAQCYLARNVFPAAPQNLDETEALEVVELEGEEVKRLLREGGVEQAVHVAALYRAAELGALG
;
A
#
# COMPACT_ATOMS: atom_id res chain seq x y z
N MET A 1 -5.88 -2.10 -4.27
CA MET A 1 -4.46 -2.31 -4.65
C MET A 1 -4.14 -1.51 -5.90
N VAL A 2 -2.89 -1.42 -6.26
CA VAL A 2 -2.44 -0.73 -7.48
C VAL A 2 -1.51 -1.63 -8.29
N ARG A 3 -1.49 -1.45 -9.61
CA ARG A 3 -0.48 -2.04 -10.49
C ARG A 3 0.50 -0.96 -10.90
N GLN A 4 1.78 -1.28 -10.81
CA GLN A 4 2.85 -0.35 -11.17
C GLN A 4 4.05 -1.10 -11.74
N TYR A 5 4.63 -0.55 -12.82
CA TYR A 5 5.89 -1.07 -13.36
C TYR A 5 7.05 -0.74 -12.42
N ARG A 6 7.86 -1.74 -12.11
CA ARG A 6 9.05 -1.59 -11.26
C ARG A 6 10.31 -1.95 -12.04
N HIS A 7 11.18 -0.96 -12.21
CA HIS A 7 12.42 -1.12 -12.98
C HIS A 7 13.37 -2.17 -12.38
N GLY A 8 13.42 -2.30 -11.06
CA GLY A 8 14.29 -3.26 -10.39
C GLY A 8 14.03 -4.72 -10.76
N VAL A 9 12.77 -5.08 -10.96
CA VAL A 9 12.37 -6.45 -11.37
C VAL A 9 11.88 -6.51 -12.80
N GLU A 10 11.86 -5.38 -13.50
CA GLU A 10 11.50 -5.25 -14.91
C GLU A 10 10.11 -5.81 -15.26
N LYS A 11 9.15 -5.61 -14.36
CA LYS A 11 7.75 -6.02 -14.59
C LYS A 11 6.75 -5.20 -13.79
N VAL A 12 5.48 -5.34 -14.17
CA VAL A 12 4.36 -4.75 -13.44
C VAL A 12 4.08 -5.58 -12.20
N LEU A 13 4.06 -4.96 -11.03
CA LEU A 13 3.71 -5.60 -9.77
C LEU A 13 2.35 -5.14 -9.27
N LEU A 14 1.64 -6.04 -8.60
CA LEU A 14 0.44 -5.74 -7.83
C LEU A 14 0.87 -5.38 -6.41
N GLU A 15 0.53 -4.17 -5.98
CA GLU A 15 1.04 -3.57 -4.75
C GLU A 15 -0.06 -2.87 -3.95
N LEU A 16 0.29 -2.49 -2.73
CA LEU A 16 -0.48 -1.52 -1.96
C LEU A 16 -0.08 -0.10 -2.35
N PRO A 17 -0.99 0.89 -2.21
CA PRO A 17 -0.59 2.30 -2.31
C PRO A 17 0.50 2.60 -1.28
N ALA A 18 1.57 3.27 -1.70
CA ALA A 18 2.69 3.59 -0.84
C ALA A 18 3.47 4.78 -1.38
N GLY A 19 4.09 5.54 -0.51
CA GLY A 19 4.94 6.66 -0.88
C GLY A 19 5.80 7.12 0.27
N CYS A 20 6.64 8.10 0.01
CA CYS A 20 7.54 8.68 0.99
C CYS A 20 6.81 9.71 1.86
N ILE A 21 7.16 9.72 3.15
CA ILE A 21 6.70 10.75 4.08
C ILE A 21 7.51 12.02 3.79
N GLU A 22 6.82 13.15 3.71
CA GLU A 22 7.46 14.45 3.55
C GLU A 22 8.11 14.92 4.86
N ALA A 23 9.09 15.83 4.77
CA ALA A 23 9.76 16.37 5.94
C ALA A 23 8.75 17.06 6.88
N GLY A 24 8.73 16.66 8.15
CA GLY A 24 7.83 17.19 9.16
C GLY A 24 6.40 16.68 9.10
N GLU A 25 6.08 15.80 8.16
CA GLU A 25 4.77 15.20 8.03
C GLU A 25 4.59 14.04 9.02
N ASP A 26 3.41 13.98 9.66
CA ASP A 26 3.04 12.82 10.46
C ASP A 26 2.85 11.60 9.54
N PRO A 27 3.38 10.42 9.89
CA PRO A 27 3.27 9.22 9.06
C PRO A 27 1.83 8.83 8.69
N LYS A 28 0.89 9.01 9.59
CA LYS A 28 -0.53 8.73 9.34
C LYS A 28 -1.10 9.69 8.29
N ASP A 29 -0.76 10.98 8.39
CA ASP A 29 -1.17 11.99 7.42
C ASP A 29 -0.53 11.72 6.05
N GLY A 30 0.73 11.30 6.04
CA GLY A 30 1.42 10.87 4.82
C GLY A 30 0.74 9.69 4.14
N ALA A 31 0.34 8.68 4.92
CA ALA A 31 -0.40 7.54 4.40
C ALA A 31 -1.74 7.96 3.80
N ALA A 32 -2.48 8.86 4.46
CA ALA A 32 -3.74 9.39 3.96
C ALA A 32 -3.54 10.17 2.65
N ARG A 33 -2.50 10.98 2.59
CA ARG A 33 -2.14 11.78 1.40
C ARG A 33 -1.82 10.87 0.22
N GLU A 34 -0.94 9.89 0.41
CA GLU A 34 -0.56 8.94 -0.64
C GLU A 34 -1.74 8.11 -1.13
N LEU A 35 -2.61 7.66 -0.23
CA LEU A 35 -3.83 6.95 -0.61
C LEU A 35 -4.68 7.80 -1.54
N LEU A 36 -4.89 9.07 -1.21
CA LEU A 36 -5.69 9.99 -2.01
C LEU A 36 -5.03 10.28 -3.36
N GLU A 37 -3.74 10.59 -3.36
CA GLU A 37 -3.00 10.92 -4.60
C GLU A 37 -2.95 9.72 -5.56
N GLU A 38 -2.65 8.54 -5.06
CA GLU A 38 -2.47 7.35 -5.89
C GLU A 38 -3.80 6.70 -6.31
N THR A 39 -4.84 6.79 -5.50
CA THR A 39 -6.08 6.06 -5.76
C THR A 39 -7.33 6.93 -5.91
N GLY A 40 -7.29 8.15 -5.41
CA GLY A 40 -8.48 9.01 -5.33
C GLY A 40 -9.39 8.66 -4.15
N TYR A 41 -9.02 7.73 -3.30
CA TYR A 41 -9.82 7.31 -2.14
C TYR A 41 -9.40 8.02 -0.86
N LYS A 42 -10.37 8.30 0.00
CA LYS A 42 -10.17 8.67 1.41
C LYS A 42 -10.61 7.54 2.31
N ALA A 43 -10.01 7.45 3.48
CA ALA A 43 -10.38 6.49 4.51
C ALA A 43 -11.28 7.14 5.57
N GLY A 44 -12.28 6.40 6.03
CA GLY A 44 -13.04 6.77 7.23
C GLY A 44 -12.17 6.69 8.48
N SER A 45 -11.24 5.72 8.51
CA SER A 45 -10.23 5.60 9.57
C SER A 45 -8.96 4.96 9.04
N LEU A 46 -7.84 5.29 9.69
CA LEU A 46 -6.52 4.66 9.46
C LEU A 46 -6.04 4.03 10.76
N GLU A 47 -5.90 2.72 10.76
CA GLU A 47 -5.40 1.94 11.89
C GLU A 47 -3.92 1.62 11.68
N PHE A 48 -3.07 2.02 12.62
CA PHE A 48 -1.65 1.68 12.58
C PHE A 48 -1.46 0.17 12.78
N LEU A 49 -0.72 -0.47 11.87
CA LEU A 49 -0.45 -1.89 11.96
C LEU A 49 0.92 -2.17 12.59
N PHE A 50 1.97 -1.65 12.00
CA PHE A 50 3.34 -1.81 12.48
C PHE A 50 4.32 -0.90 11.74
N LYS A 51 5.52 -0.81 12.31
CA LYS A 51 6.69 -0.18 11.71
C LYS A 51 7.72 -1.28 11.49
N ILE A 52 8.15 -1.48 10.24
CA ILE A 52 9.08 -2.54 9.88
C ILE A 52 10.21 -2.02 8.99
N ALA A 53 11.33 -2.74 9.00
CA ALA A 53 12.50 -2.42 8.20
C ALA A 53 12.43 -3.17 6.87
N PRO A 54 12.30 -2.49 5.72
CA PRO A 54 12.28 -3.15 4.41
C PRO A 54 13.59 -3.84 4.07
N ASN A 55 14.70 -3.25 4.49
CA ASN A 55 16.03 -3.78 4.24
C ASN A 55 16.98 -3.32 5.35
N ALA A 56 16.94 -4.01 6.47
CA ALA A 56 17.67 -3.63 7.68
C ALA A 56 19.19 -3.68 7.51
N SER A 57 19.71 -4.46 6.56
CA SER A 57 21.16 -4.56 6.33
C SER A 57 21.74 -3.37 5.59
N ASN A 58 20.95 -2.71 4.73
CA ASN A 58 21.46 -1.70 3.79
C ASN A 58 20.77 -0.35 3.85
N CYS A 59 19.61 -0.27 4.49
CA CYS A 59 18.81 0.96 4.54
C CYS A 59 18.51 1.36 5.97
N THR A 60 18.49 2.67 6.21
CA THR A 60 18.10 3.25 7.51
C THR A 60 16.60 3.57 7.57
N SER A 61 15.90 3.47 6.45
CA SER A 61 14.47 3.78 6.35
C SER A 61 13.60 2.66 6.92
N TYR A 62 12.43 3.06 7.41
CA TYR A 62 11.38 2.15 7.88
C TYR A 62 10.11 2.35 7.06
N ALA A 63 9.31 1.30 6.98
CA ALA A 63 7.96 1.37 6.45
C ALA A 63 6.97 1.37 7.61
N GLN A 64 6.01 2.31 7.57
CA GLN A 64 4.91 2.35 8.52
C GLN A 64 3.64 1.98 7.78
N CYS A 65 2.98 0.93 8.24
CA CYS A 65 1.83 0.35 7.57
C CYS A 65 0.54 0.68 8.31
N TYR A 66 -0.48 1.07 7.55
CA TYR A 66 -1.80 1.43 8.06
C TYR A 66 -2.88 0.66 7.32
N LEU A 67 -3.94 0.29 8.04
CA LEU A 67 -5.15 -0.27 7.45
C LEU A 67 -6.18 0.84 7.30
N ALA A 68 -6.56 1.13 6.06
CA ALA A 68 -7.60 2.08 5.74
C ALA A 68 -8.96 1.37 5.74
N ARG A 69 -9.88 1.83 6.59
CA ARG A 69 -11.24 1.28 6.69
C ARG A 69 -12.26 2.28 6.17
N ASN A 70 -13.37 1.74 5.64
CA ASN A 70 -14.48 2.53 5.13
C ASN A 70 -14.01 3.58 4.11
N VAL A 71 -13.22 3.12 3.15
CA VAL A 71 -12.70 3.98 2.09
C VAL A 71 -13.81 4.36 1.10
N PHE A 72 -13.72 5.55 0.57
CA PHE A 72 -14.70 6.08 -0.40
C PHE A 72 -14.00 6.96 -1.43
N PRO A 73 -14.52 7.00 -2.68
CA PRO A 73 -14.01 7.89 -3.71
C PRO A 73 -14.16 9.35 -3.27
N ALA A 74 -13.09 10.15 -3.37
CA ALA A 74 -13.10 11.55 -2.92
C ALA A 74 -12.54 12.51 -3.97
N ALA A 75 -11.64 12.05 -4.85
CA ALA A 75 -11.01 12.87 -5.88
C ALA A 75 -10.47 11.99 -7.00
N PRO A 76 -10.16 12.52 -8.20
CA PRO A 76 -9.38 11.79 -9.18
C PRO A 76 -7.96 11.54 -8.67
N GLN A 77 -7.26 10.55 -9.25
CA GLN A 77 -5.84 10.35 -9.01
C GLN A 77 -5.06 11.63 -9.30
N ASN A 78 -4.05 11.89 -8.49
CA ASN A 78 -3.13 13.02 -8.67
C ASN A 78 -1.70 12.47 -8.67
N LEU A 79 -1.31 11.85 -9.78
CA LEU A 79 0.00 11.23 -9.96
C LEU A 79 1.01 12.27 -10.44
N ASP A 80 2.27 12.11 -10.03
CA ASP A 80 3.33 12.92 -10.60
C ASP A 80 3.70 12.43 -12.02
N GLU A 81 4.58 13.17 -12.72
CA GLU A 81 4.91 12.88 -14.12
C GLU A 81 5.60 11.53 -14.33
N THR A 82 6.20 10.96 -13.27
CA THR A 82 6.92 9.69 -13.35
C THR A 82 6.08 8.50 -12.91
N GLU A 83 4.88 8.75 -12.38
CA GLU A 83 3.99 7.71 -11.86
C GLU A 83 3.00 7.24 -12.93
N ALA A 84 2.82 5.93 -13.02
CA ALA A 84 1.79 5.31 -13.85
C ALA A 84 1.18 4.16 -13.04
N LEU A 85 0.06 4.44 -12.37
CA LEU A 85 -0.60 3.52 -11.47
C LEU A 85 -2.02 3.21 -11.95
N GLU A 86 -2.37 1.93 -11.94
CA GLU A 86 -3.73 1.47 -12.16
C GLU A 86 -4.33 0.99 -10.83
N VAL A 87 -5.45 1.55 -10.43
CA VAL A 87 -6.19 1.10 -9.24
C VAL A 87 -6.90 -0.22 -9.55
N VAL A 88 -6.75 -1.20 -8.67
CA VAL A 88 -7.38 -2.52 -8.79
C VAL A 88 -8.15 -2.82 -7.52
N GLU A 89 -9.46 -3.06 -7.66
CA GLU A 89 -10.31 -3.50 -6.57
C GLU A 89 -10.42 -5.02 -6.60
N LEU A 90 -10.13 -5.67 -5.47
CA LEU A 90 -10.14 -7.11 -5.34
C LEU A 90 -10.95 -7.52 -4.11
N GLU A 91 -11.65 -8.64 -4.22
CA GLU A 91 -12.29 -9.27 -3.08
C GLU A 91 -11.24 -9.82 -2.11
N GLY A 92 -11.56 -9.84 -0.82
CA GLY A 92 -10.63 -10.32 0.21
C GLY A 92 -10.13 -11.74 -0.03
N GLU A 93 -11.00 -12.64 -0.49
CA GLU A 93 -10.63 -14.02 -0.80
C GLU A 93 -9.64 -14.10 -1.98
N GLU A 94 -9.78 -13.22 -2.96
CA GLU A 94 -8.84 -13.15 -4.07
C GLU A 94 -7.47 -12.65 -3.61
N VAL A 95 -7.43 -11.65 -2.72
CA VAL A 95 -6.18 -11.18 -2.11
C VAL A 95 -5.49 -12.29 -1.33
N LYS A 96 -6.24 -13.06 -0.53
CA LYS A 96 -5.70 -14.23 0.19
C LYS A 96 -5.12 -15.27 -0.75
N ARG A 97 -5.80 -15.55 -1.87
CA ARG A 97 -5.31 -16.49 -2.88
C ARG A 97 -4.00 -15.99 -3.50
N LEU A 98 -3.94 -14.70 -3.87
CA LEU A 98 -2.72 -14.08 -4.42
C LEU A 98 -1.55 -14.15 -3.44
N LEU A 99 -1.79 -13.93 -2.15
CA LEU A 99 -0.76 -14.09 -1.12
C LEU A 99 -0.21 -15.52 -1.08
N ARG A 100 -1.09 -16.51 -1.08
CA ARG A 100 -0.68 -17.93 -1.06
C ARG A 100 0.11 -18.34 -2.31
N GLU A 101 -0.24 -17.78 -3.46
CA GLU A 101 0.37 -18.13 -4.75
C GLU A 101 1.58 -17.25 -5.12
N GLY A 102 1.97 -16.31 -4.26
CA GLY A 102 3.09 -15.41 -4.54
C GLY A 102 2.78 -14.31 -5.56
N GLY A 103 1.52 -13.95 -5.72
CA GLY A 103 1.08 -12.89 -6.65
C GLY A 103 1.35 -11.46 -6.16
N VAL A 104 1.78 -11.31 -4.90
CA VAL A 104 2.27 -10.04 -4.34
C VAL A 104 3.74 -10.27 -3.98
N GLU A 105 4.63 -9.47 -4.55
CA GLU A 105 6.07 -9.76 -4.49
C GLU A 105 6.87 -8.83 -3.58
N GLN A 106 6.41 -7.60 -3.33
CA GLN A 106 7.11 -6.70 -2.42
C GLN A 106 6.94 -7.14 -0.96
N ALA A 107 8.04 -7.40 -0.27
CA ALA A 107 8.05 -7.97 1.08
C ALA A 107 7.22 -7.16 2.09
N VAL A 108 7.34 -5.84 2.10
CA VAL A 108 6.57 -4.97 3.00
C VAL A 108 5.08 -5.09 2.75
N HIS A 109 4.67 -5.16 1.49
CA HIS A 109 3.25 -5.28 1.09
C HIS A 109 2.69 -6.65 1.46
N VAL A 110 3.48 -7.70 1.29
CA VAL A 110 3.14 -9.05 1.75
C VAL A 110 2.90 -9.07 3.25
N ALA A 111 3.82 -8.49 4.03
CA ALA A 111 3.70 -8.42 5.49
C ALA A 111 2.43 -7.66 5.92
N ALA A 112 2.17 -6.51 5.31
CA ALA A 112 0.98 -5.71 5.60
C ALA A 112 -0.32 -6.46 5.30
N LEU A 113 -0.38 -7.17 4.18
CA LEU A 113 -1.56 -7.94 3.79
C LEU A 113 -1.80 -9.15 4.70
N TYR A 114 -0.75 -9.86 5.11
CA TYR A 114 -0.90 -10.94 6.10
C TYR A 114 -1.37 -10.40 7.45
N ARG A 115 -0.88 -9.24 7.86
CA ARG A 115 -1.37 -8.62 9.10
C ARG A 115 -2.83 -8.22 8.99
N ALA A 116 -3.25 -7.66 7.86
CA ALA A 116 -4.65 -7.33 7.60
C ALA A 116 -5.54 -8.60 7.62
N ALA A 117 -5.05 -9.69 7.04
CA ALA A 117 -5.76 -10.98 7.05
C ALA A 117 -5.92 -11.52 8.47
N GLU A 118 -4.87 -11.45 9.30
CA GLU A 118 -4.91 -11.85 10.71
C GLU A 118 -5.95 -11.06 11.50
N LEU A 119 -6.12 -9.77 11.18
CA LEU A 119 -7.12 -8.90 11.81
C LEU A 119 -8.53 -9.11 11.26
N GLY A 120 -8.72 -10.01 10.33
CA GLY A 120 -10.02 -10.27 9.70
C GLY A 120 -10.43 -9.23 8.66
N ALA A 121 -9.53 -8.34 8.25
CA ALA A 121 -9.85 -7.27 7.32
C ALA A 121 -10.06 -7.76 5.87
N LEU A 122 -9.67 -8.98 5.56
CA LEU A 122 -9.88 -9.60 4.24
C LEU A 122 -11.06 -10.60 4.23
N GLY A 123 -11.81 -10.64 5.30
CA GLY A 123 -12.95 -11.56 5.44
C GLY A 123 -12.63 -12.87 6.14
#